data_91512973f9c1738e23c63c577162c02a
#
_entry.id   91512973f9c1738e23c63c577162c02a
#
_cell.length_a   1.000
_cell.length_b   1.000
_cell.length_c   1.000
_cell.angle_alpha   90.00
_cell.angle_beta   90.00
_cell.angle_gamma   90.00
#
_symmetry.space_group_name_H-M   'P 1'
#
loop_
_entity.id
_entity.type
_entity.pdbx_description
1 polymer ?
#
loop_
_entity_poly.entity_id
_entity_poly.type
_entity_poly.pdbx_seq_one_letter_code
_entity_poly.pdbx_strand_id
1 'polypeptide(L)'
;GKEVEREGCSTSSFMDLTKIIDWDPNEDYMYVGHGEGYRGIKGNSSVVYVHFYDENKNFLETVTGYQFRKMKIVDGAKYARVTLLGDFPSSYASDSISIFAKHLGDYYEIKNIDFVDTRTTAMAPSACNNLLIEGCTYTRAGNSITPCAVDFEDGWEECQDVYYRNNKVLVNSGTATVIDDAG
;
A
#
# COMPACT_ATOMS: atom_id res chain seq x y z
N GLY A 1 -23.91 -8.99 14.14
CA GLY A 1 -23.31 -8.04 15.07
C GLY A 1 -24.18 -6.81 15.22
N LYS A 2 -24.11 -6.15 16.34
CA LYS A 2 -24.75 -4.84 16.50
C LYS A 2 -23.70 -3.77 16.31
N GLU A 3 -24.04 -2.70 15.57
CA GLU A 3 -23.23 -1.50 15.55
C GLU A 3 -23.16 -0.93 16.96
N VAL A 4 -21.97 -0.57 17.39
CA VAL A 4 -21.72 0.13 18.65
C VAL A 4 -20.88 1.37 18.37
N GLU A 5 -21.29 2.49 18.91
CA GLU A 5 -20.45 3.68 18.92
C GLU A 5 -19.23 3.44 19.81
N ARG A 6 -18.07 3.76 19.29
CA ARG A 6 -16.81 3.69 20.03
C ARG A 6 -16.04 4.99 19.81
N GLU A 7 -15.73 5.65 20.91
CA GLU A 7 -14.90 6.85 20.89
C GLU A 7 -13.52 6.56 20.25
N GLY A 8 -13.02 7.47 19.44
CA GLY A 8 -11.75 7.33 18.74
C GLY A 8 -11.78 6.35 17.56
N CYS A 9 -12.95 6.05 17.01
CA CYS A 9 -13.10 5.23 15.81
C CYS A 9 -14.01 5.90 14.80
N SER A 10 -13.70 5.72 13.52
CA SER A 10 -14.55 6.15 12.41
C SER A 10 -14.80 4.97 11.49
N THR A 11 -16.07 4.77 11.09
CA THR A 11 -16.47 3.68 10.20
C THR A 11 -17.11 4.24 8.93
N SER A 12 -16.68 3.73 7.78
CA SER A 12 -17.20 4.13 6.47
C SER A 12 -18.68 3.76 6.30
N SER A 13 -19.31 4.32 5.29
CA SER A 13 -20.56 3.79 4.76
C SER A 13 -20.39 2.40 4.16
N PHE A 14 -21.48 1.75 3.74
CA PHE A 14 -21.42 0.49 2.99
C PHE A 14 -20.81 0.73 1.61
N MET A 15 -19.82 -0.06 1.28
CA MET A 15 -19.16 -0.09 -0.02
C MET A 15 -19.51 -1.40 -0.72
N ASP A 16 -20.00 -1.31 -1.95
CA ASP A 16 -20.32 -2.48 -2.78
C ASP A 16 -19.03 -3.03 -3.38
N LEU A 17 -18.61 -4.20 -2.96
CA LEU A 17 -17.36 -4.83 -3.38
C LEU A 17 -17.28 -5.06 -4.89
N THR A 18 -18.39 -5.28 -5.57
CA THR A 18 -18.42 -5.48 -7.03
C THR A 18 -18.22 -4.19 -7.83
N LYS A 19 -18.15 -3.05 -7.16
CA LYS A 19 -17.93 -1.73 -7.77
C LYS A 19 -16.55 -1.15 -7.51
N ILE A 20 -15.71 -1.89 -6.79
CA ILE A 20 -14.33 -1.47 -6.61
C ILE A 20 -13.55 -1.60 -7.91
N ILE A 21 -12.53 -0.76 -8.08
CA ILE A 21 -11.69 -0.74 -9.27
C ILE A 21 -11.02 -2.10 -9.44
N ASP A 22 -11.00 -2.59 -10.67
CA ASP A 22 -10.38 -3.86 -11.06
C ASP A 22 -10.92 -5.09 -10.31
N TRP A 23 -12.18 -5.03 -9.90
CA TRP A 23 -12.84 -6.17 -9.28
C TRP A 23 -12.77 -7.41 -10.18
N ASP A 24 -12.23 -8.51 -9.65
CA ASP A 24 -12.26 -9.83 -10.25
C ASP A 24 -13.01 -10.79 -9.30
N PRO A 25 -14.14 -11.37 -9.72
CA PRO A 25 -14.90 -12.30 -8.89
C PRO A 25 -14.16 -13.62 -8.58
N ASN A 26 -13.06 -13.89 -9.26
CA ASN A 26 -12.22 -15.05 -8.99
C ASN A 26 -11.13 -14.77 -7.95
N GLU A 27 -10.93 -13.51 -7.59
CA GLU A 27 -10.01 -13.12 -6.54
C GLU A 27 -10.74 -13.02 -5.21
N ASP A 28 -10.12 -13.55 -4.17
CA ASP A 28 -10.69 -13.60 -2.82
C ASP A 28 -10.04 -12.59 -1.86
N TYR A 29 -9.43 -11.56 -2.39
CA TYR A 29 -8.74 -10.55 -1.59
C TYR A 29 -8.96 -9.12 -2.09
N MET A 30 -8.69 -8.20 -1.21
CA MET A 30 -8.71 -6.77 -1.47
C MET A 30 -7.64 -6.04 -0.66
N TYR A 31 -7.47 -4.77 -0.96
CA TYR A 31 -6.62 -3.85 -0.23
C TYR A 31 -7.43 -2.68 0.30
N VAL A 32 -7.02 -2.14 1.43
CA VAL A 32 -7.57 -0.91 2.00
C VAL A 32 -6.45 0.09 2.13
N GLY A 33 -6.64 1.25 1.55
CA GLY A 33 -5.72 2.38 1.68
C GLY A 33 -6.44 3.67 1.96
N HIS A 34 -5.72 4.73 2.25
CA HIS A 34 -6.28 6.07 2.32
C HIS A 34 -5.53 7.01 1.38
N GLY A 35 -6.26 7.96 0.78
CA GLY A 35 -5.78 8.77 -0.34
C GLY A 35 -4.71 9.81 -0.01
N GLU A 36 -4.44 10.10 1.24
CA GLU A 36 -3.41 11.06 1.64
C GLU A 36 -2.18 10.39 2.25
N GLY A 37 -1.98 9.11 1.99
CA GLY A 37 -0.78 8.39 2.37
C GLY A 37 -0.33 8.68 3.80
N TYR A 38 0.86 8.47 4.06
CA TYR A 38 1.64 8.59 5.28
C TYR A 38 1.26 9.68 6.32
N ARG A 39 0.47 10.69 6.00
CA ARG A 39 0.17 11.82 6.88
C ARG A 39 -1.25 11.85 7.44
N GLY A 40 -2.15 10.99 7.00
CA GLY A 40 -3.59 11.18 7.23
C GLY A 40 -4.10 10.73 8.57
N ILE A 41 -3.50 9.76 9.22
CA ILE A 41 -4.03 9.19 10.46
C ILE A 41 -3.16 9.59 11.65
N LYS A 42 -3.62 10.57 12.40
CA LYS A 42 -3.08 10.82 13.74
C LYS A 42 -3.40 9.61 14.62
N GLY A 43 -2.39 8.82 14.91
CA GLY A 43 -2.56 7.70 15.81
C GLY A 43 -1.76 6.46 15.46
N ASN A 44 -0.97 6.49 14.39
CA ASN A 44 -0.04 5.42 14.03
C ASN A 44 -0.66 4.03 13.86
N SER A 45 -1.95 3.92 13.64
CA SER A 45 -2.53 2.62 13.41
C SER A 45 -2.64 2.37 11.90
N SER A 46 -1.67 1.67 11.34
CA SER A 46 -1.82 1.03 10.05
C SER A 46 -2.90 -0.05 10.07
N VAL A 47 -3.39 -0.40 11.26
CA VAL A 47 -4.43 -1.42 11.46
C VAL A 47 -5.77 -0.91 10.98
N VAL A 48 -6.44 -1.72 10.17
CA VAL A 48 -7.80 -1.51 9.71
C VAL A 48 -8.69 -2.68 10.11
N TYR A 49 -9.95 -2.38 10.36
CA TYR A 49 -10.98 -3.39 10.60
C TYR A 49 -11.97 -3.33 9.45
N VAL A 50 -12.10 -4.41 8.72
CA VAL A 50 -13.06 -4.53 7.62
C VAL A 50 -14.21 -5.44 8.06
N HIS A 51 -15.39 -4.87 8.07
CA HIS A 51 -16.63 -5.57 8.42
C HIS A 51 -17.32 -5.98 7.13
N PHE A 52 -17.46 -7.27 6.92
CA PHE A 52 -18.09 -7.84 5.73
C PHE A 52 -19.55 -8.15 5.97
N TYR A 53 -20.35 -7.97 4.92
CA TYR A 53 -21.81 -8.14 4.92
C TYR A 53 -22.27 -8.84 3.65
N ASP A 54 -23.33 -9.63 3.77
CA ASP A 54 -23.98 -10.29 2.65
C ASP A 54 -24.77 -9.31 1.75
N GLU A 55 -25.47 -9.84 0.75
CA GLU A 55 -26.32 -9.08 -0.17
C GLU A 55 -27.46 -8.33 0.51
N ASN A 56 -27.93 -8.81 1.66
CA ASN A 56 -28.98 -8.22 2.47
C ASN A 56 -28.46 -7.29 3.56
N LYS A 57 -27.13 -7.04 3.56
CA LYS A 57 -26.41 -6.28 4.58
C LYS A 57 -26.47 -6.92 5.97
N ASN A 58 -26.62 -8.22 6.06
CA ASN A 58 -26.41 -8.94 7.30
C ASN A 58 -24.89 -9.07 7.53
N PHE A 59 -24.48 -8.83 8.76
CA PHE A 59 -23.06 -8.94 9.14
C PHE A 59 -22.59 -10.40 9.04
N LEU A 60 -21.44 -10.60 8.40
CA LEU A 60 -20.77 -11.89 8.28
C LEU A 60 -19.62 -11.98 9.27
N GLU A 61 -18.57 -11.18 9.06
CA GLU A 61 -17.33 -11.27 9.83
C GLU A 61 -16.59 -9.93 9.83
N THR A 62 -15.69 -9.76 10.80
CA THR A 62 -14.71 -8.68 10.83
C THR A 62 -13.31 -9.27 10.62
N VAL A 63 -12.64 -8.81 9.58
CA VAL A 63 -11.23 -9.10 9.33
C VAL A 63 -10.39 -7.93 9.80
N THR A 64 -9.35 -8.25 10.57
CA THR A 64 -8.34 -7.26 10.98
C THR A 64 -7.14 -7.39 10.07
N GLY A 65 -6.66 -6.29 9.57
CA GLY A 65 -5.50 -6.25 8.68
C GLY A 65 -4.74 -4.93 8.80
N TYR A 66 -3.89 -4.69 7.84
CA TYR A 66 -3.10 -3.46 7.75
C TYR A 66 -3.41 -2.74 6.45
N GLN A 67 -3.29 -1.42 6.46
CA GLN A 67 -3.40 -0.62 5.25
C GLN A 67 -2.37 -1.10 4.22
N PHE A 68 -2.76 -1.05 2.96
CA PHE A 68 -1.93 -1.44 1.81
C PHE A 68 -1.40 -2.88 1.84
N ARG A 69 -2.01 -3.74 2.67
CA ARG A 69 -1.70 -5.17 2.72
C ARG A 69 -2.90 -6.00 2.23
N LYS A 70 -2.58 -7.13 1.66
CA LYS A 70 -3.56 -8.09 1.14
C LYS A 70 -4.48 -8.59 2.26
N MET A 71 -5.76 -8.44 2.08
CA MET A 71 -6.79 -8.87 3.02
C MET A 71 -7.78 -9.81 2.35
N LYS A 72 -8.04 -10.95 2.97
CA LYS A 72 -8.99 -11.90 2.43
C LYS A 72 -10.43 -11.35 2.52
N ILE A 73 -11.16 -11.50 1.42
CA ILE A 73 -12.60 -11.24 1.38
C ILE A 73 -13.32 -12.47 1.97
N VAL A 74 -14.27 -12.21 2.85
CA VAL A 74 -15.08 -13.27 3.48
C VAL A 74 -16.04 -13.87 2.47
N ASP A 75 -16.17 -15.18 2.46
CA ASP A 75 -17.07 -15.88 1.55
C ASP A 75 -18.51 -15.38 1.70
N GLY A 76 -19.16 -15.10 0.59
CA GLY A 76 -20.51 -14.55 0.55
C GLY A 76 -20.61 -13.05 0.82
N ALA A 77 -19.51 -12.35 0.98
CA ALA A 77 -19.50 -10.91 1.17
C ALA A 77 -19.90 -10.18 -0.13
N LYS A 78 -20.81 -9.24 0.00
CA LYS A 78 -21.24 -8.33 -1.05
C LYS A 78 -20.88 -6.89 -0.72
N TYR A 79 -20.90 -6.55 0.55
CA TYR A 79 -20.58 -5.22 1.05
C TYR A 79 -19.51 -5.28 2.11
N ALA A 80 -18.75 -4.20 2.20
CA ALA A 80 -17.79 -3.98 3.27
C ALA A 80 -17.99 -2.60 3.91
N ARG A 81 -17.56 -2.49 5.17
CA ARG A 81 -17.35 -1.21 5.87
C ARG A 81 -15.98 -1.25 6.51
N VAL A 82 -15.26 -0.16 6.46
CA VAL A 82 -13.92 -0.05 7.06
C VAL A 82 -13.99 0.82 8.30
N THR A 83 -13.46 0.31 9.40
CA THR A 83 -13.25 1.08 10.62
C THR A 83 -11.76 1.36 10.78
N LEU A 84 -11.45 2.63 10.96
CA LEU A 84 -10.12 3.12 11.30
C LEU A 84 -10.10 3.60 12.74
N LEU A 85 -8.98 3.38 13.42
CA LEU A 85 -8.74 3.89 14.76
C LEU A 85 -8.13 5.29 14.66
N GLY A 86 -8.69 6.24 15.37
CA GLY A 86 -8.21 7.62 15.46
C GLY A 86 -9.32 8.64 15.29
N ASP A 87 -9.05 9.86 15.73
CA ASP A 87 -9.91 11.01 15.52
C ASP A 87 -9.71 11.54 14.10
N PHE A 88 -10.65 11.22 13.23
CA PHE A 88 -10.72 11.79 11.91
C PHE A 88 -11.54 13.08 11.96
N PRO A 89 -10.96 14.24 11.65
CA PRO A 89 -11.77 15.41 11.40
C PRO A 89 -12.76 15.09 10.28
N SER A 90 -13.99 15.47 10.44
CA SER A 90 -15.06 15.20 9.48
C SER A 90 -14.76 15.68 8.05
N SER A 91 -13.80 16.58 7.89
CA SER A 91 -13.30 17.07 6.61
C SER A 91 -12.34 16.11 5.88
N TYR A 92 -11.80 15.11 6.56
CA TYR A 92 -10.89 14.11 5.96
C TYR A 92 -11.55 12.76 5.73
N ALA A 93 -12.68 12.51 6.37
CA ALA A 93 -13.25 11.17 6.44
C ALA A 93 -13.87 10.67 5.13
N SER A 94 -14.28 11.57 4.23
CA SER A 94 -15.00 11.15 3.03
C SER A 94 -14.13 10.80 1.83
N ASP A 95 -12.91 11.36 1.78
CA ASP A 95 -12.10 11.28 0.56
C ASP A 95 -10.86 10.39 0.73
N SER A 96 -10.67 9.79 1.89
CA SER A 96 -9.39 9.20 2.25
C SER A 96 -9.38 7.68 2.37
N ILE A 97 -10.52 6.99 2.31
CA ILE A 97 -10.55 5.53 2.35
C ILE A 97 -10.83 4.99 0.95
N SER A 98 -9.89 4.23 0.42
CA SER A 98 -10.04 3.52 -0.84
C SER A 98 -10.00 2.02 -0.60
N ILE A 99 -10.85 1.30 -1.30
CA ILE A 99 -10.77 -0.15 -1.44
C ILE A 99 -10.49 -0.47 -2.90
N PHE A 100 -9.52 -1.35 -3.13
CA PHE A 100 -9.17 -1.78 -4.47
C PHE A 100 -8.90 -3.28 -4.52
N ALA A 101 -9.13 -3.89 -5.68
CA ALA A 101 -9.14 -5.34 -5.81
C ALA A 101 -7.75 -5.93 -5.96
N LYS A 102 -6.82 -5.24 -6.58
CA LYS A 102 -5.47 -5.74 -6.80
C LYS A 102 -4.45 -4.63 -6.98
N HIS A 103 -3.19 -5.03 -6.89
CA HIS A 103 -2.08 -4.16 -7.27
C HIS A 103 -2.18 -3.75 -8.73
N LEU A 104 -2.00 -2.46 -8.96
CA LEU A 104 -2.00 -1.86 -10.28
C LEU A 104 -0.62 -1.96 -10.92
N GLY A 105 -0.04 -3.08 -11.00
CA GLY A 105 1.24 -3.15 -11.70
C GLY A 105 1.90 -4.50 -11.58
N ASP A 106 1.84 -5.21 -12.68
CA ASP A 106 2.46 -6.51 -12.84
C ASP A 106 3.51 -6.46 -13.93
N TYR A 107 4.62 -7.15 -13.71
CA TYR A 107 5.68 -7.37 -14.70
C TYR A 107 6.43 -6.11 -15.13
N TYR A 108 7.21 -5.55 -14.21
CA TYR A 108 8.15 -4.48 -14.54
C TYR A 108 9.56 -5.03 -14.75
N GLU A 109 10.20 -4.59 -15.81
CA GLU A 109 11.61 -4.85 -16.05
C GLU A 109 12.38 -3.55 -16.19
N ILE A 110 13.35 -3.34 -15.32
CA ILE A 110 14.28 -2.21 -15.35
C ILE A 110 15.68 -2.80 -15.54
N LYS A 111 16.20 -2.68 -16.74
CA LYS A 111 17.45 -3.35 -17.12
C LYS A 111 18.46 -2.41 -17.76
N ASN A 112 19.73 -2.60 -17.37
CA ASN A 112 20.89 -1.97 -18.03
C ASN A 112 20.77 -0.43 -18.10
N ILE A 113 20.33 0.19 -17.02
CA ILE A 113 20.19 1.65 -16.91
C ILE A 113 21.31 2.20 -16.04
N ASP A 114 21.94 3.28 -16.50
CA ASP A 114 22.87 4.06 -15.70
C ASP A 114 22.15 5.27 -15.08
N PHE A 115 22.03 5.26 -13.76
CA PHE A 115 21.53 6.37 -12.95
C PHE A 115 22.70 7.19 -12.45
N VAL A 116 22.78 8.44 -12.86
CA VAL A 116 23.92 9.30 -12.56
C VAL A 116 23.47 10.59 -11.93
N ASP A 117 24.09 10.99 -10.83
CA ASP A 117 23.87 12.25 -10.12
C ASP A 117 22.39 12.48 -9.73
N THR A 118 21.70 11.46 -9.27
CA THR A 118 20.33 11.63 -8.78
C THR A 118 20.32 12.40 -7.46
N ARG A 119 19.45 13.38 -7.37
CA ARG A 119 19.37 14.25 -6.19
C ARG A 119 18.89 13.52 -4.94
N THR A 120 17.91 12.65 -5.11
CA THR A 120 17.36 11.77 -4.08
C THR A 120 17.69 10.34 -4.46
N THR A 121 16.88 9.37 -4.08
CA THR A 121 17.00 8.00 -4.57
C THR A 121 16.94 7.95 -6.11
N ALA A 122 17.52 6.96 -6.72
CA ALA A 122 17.44 6.79 -8.17
C ALA A 122 16.09 6.25 -8.60
N MET A 123 15.49 5.39 -7.77
CA MET A 123 14.12 4.90 -7.97
C MET A 123 13.47 4.59 -6.62
N ALA A 124 12.16 4.76 -6.56
CA ALA A 124 11.32 4.44 -5.42
C ALA A 124 10.14 3.57 -5.88
N PRO A 125 10.32 2.26 -6.01
CA PRO A 125 9.25 1.37 -6.37
C PRO A 125 8.19 1.29 -5.27
N SER A 126 6.92 1.38 -5.64
CA SER A 126 5.78 1.08 -4.79
C SER A 126 4.70 0.39 -5.60
N ALA A 127 3.77 -0.30 -4.97
CA ALA A 127 2.63 -0.96 -5.63
C ALA A 127 3.03 -1.85 -6.80
N CYS A 128 4.07 -2.63 -6.67
CA CYS A 128 4.56 -3.46 -7.76
C CYS A 128 4.58 -4.95 -7.39
N ASN A 129 4.30 -5.77 -8.40
CA ASN A 129 4.42 -7.21 -8.34
C ASN A 129 5.25 -7.68 -9.52
N ASN A 130 6.10 -8.71 -9.34
CA ASN A 130 7.02 -9.21 -10.37
C ASN A 130 7.94 -8.11 -10.95
N LEU A 131 8.64 -7.37 -10.09
CA LEU A 131 9.61 -6.35 -10.49
C LEU A 131 11.01 -6.95 -10.64
N LEU A 132 11.60 -6.82 -11.81
CA LEU A 132 13.00 -7.15 -12.06
C LEU A 132 13.83 -5.89 -12.25
N ILE A 133 14.85 -5.71 -11.42
CA ILE A 133 15.88 -4.66 -11.54
C ILE A 133 17.23 -5.36 -11.78
N GLU A 134 17.75 -5.27 -12.99
CA GLU A 134 18.92 -6.03 -13.39
C GLU A 134 19.95 -5.24 -14.21
N GLY A 135 21.22 -5.42 -13.88
CA GLY A 135 22.33 -4.84 -14.65
C GLY A 135 22.41 -3.32 -14.59
N CYS A 136 21.74 -2.67 -13.67
CA CYS A 136 21.75 -1.23 -13.51
C CYS A 136 23.01 -0.74 -12.78
N THR A 137 23.44 0.47 -13.09
CA THR A 137 24.54 1.14 -12.41
C THR A 137 24.04 2.41 -11.74
N TYR A 138 24.42 2.61 -10.48
CA TYR A 138 24.05 3.77 -9.69
C TYR A 138 25.32 4.54 -9.34
N THR A 139 25.52 5.69 -9.96
CA THR A 139 26.70 6.53 -9.74
C THR A 139 26.28 7.82 -9.07
N ARG A 140 26.72 8.05 -7.83
CA ARG A 140 26.36 9.21 -7.03
C ARG A 140 24.82 9.39 -6.92
N ALA A 141 24.13 8.29 -6.64
CA ALA A 141 22.69 8.29 -6.37
C ALA A 141 22.44 8.53 -4.86
N GLY A 142 21.31 9.16 -4.52
CA GLY A 142 20.92 9.36 -3.13
C GLY A 142 21.71 10.45 -2.42
N ASN A 143 21.85 11.62 -3.00
CA ASN A 143 22.75 12.66 -2.49
C ASN A 143 22.13 13.61 -1.46
N SER A 144 20.84 13.53 -1.13
CA SER A 144 20.24 14.52 -0.25
C SER A 144 19.39 13.94 0.89
N ILE A 145 18.11 13.75 0.66
CA ILE A 145 17.15 13.42 1.75
C ILE A 145 17.11 11.93 2.04
N THR A 146 17.15 11.14 1.00
CA THR A 146 17.15 9.68 1.10
C THR A 146 18.48 9.15 0.57
N PRO A 147 19.42 8.76 1.43
CA PRO A 147 20.79 8.41 1.02
C PRO A 147 20.89 6.95 0.53
N CYS A 148 20.04 6.53 -0.37
CA CYS A 148 20.02 5.20 -0.96
C CYS A 148 19.90 5.25 -2.49
N ALA A 149 20.31 4.19 -3.15
CA ALA A 149 20.16 4.06 -4.59
C ALA A 149 18.71 3.68 -4.97
N VAL A 150 18.13 2.75 -4.23
CA VAL A 150 16.77 2.27 -4.40
C VAL A 150 16.07 2.30 -3.04
N ASP A 151 14.88 2.86 -3.02
CA ASP A 151 14.01 3.00 -1.87
C ASP A 151 12.69 2.29 -2.16
N PHE A 152 12.43 1.19 -1.48
CA PHE A 152 11.16 0.48 -1.64
C PHE A 152 10.13 1.11 -0.71
N GLU A 153 9.21 1.83 -1.31
CA GLU A 153 8.12 2.55 -0.63
C GLU A 153 6.92 1.64 -0.35
N ASP A 154 7.16 0.46 0.20
CA ASP A 154 6.10 -0.53 0.42
C ASP A 154 5.21 -0.21 1.63
N GLY A 155 5.52 0.83 2.38
CA GLY A 155 4.64 1.45 3.37
C GLY A 155 3.35 2.04 2.78
N TRP A 156 3.32 2.30 1.47
CA TRP A 156 2.16 2.79 0.75
C TRP A 156 1.36 1.66 0.13
N GLU A 157 2.04 0.84 -0.63
CA GLU A 157 1.49 -0.35 -1.26
C GLU A 157 2.59 -1.41 -1.38
N GLU A 158 2.22 -2.64 -1.16
CA GLU A 158 3.14 -3.76 -1.07
C GLU A 158 3.94 -3.97 -2.37
N CYS A 159 5.25 -4.15 -2.24
CA CYS A 159 6.09 -4.64 -3.31
C CYS A 159 6.27 -6.15 -3.15
N GLN A 160 5.87 -6.94 -4.15
CA GLN A 160 5.96 -8.40 -4.13
C GLN A 160 6.83 -8.91 -5.27
N ASP A 161 7.44 -10.09 -5.05
CA ASP A 161 8.25 -10.78 -6.06
C ASP A 161 9.28 -9.87 -6.75
N VAL A 162 10.07 -9.17 -5.92
CA VAL A 162 11.12 -8.24 -6.38
C VAL A 162 12.43 -8.99 -6.57
N TYR A 163 12.99 -8.89 -7.76
CA TYR A 163 14.29 -9.44 -8.11
C TYR A 163 15.29 -8.31 -8.38
N TYR A 164 16.22 -8.10 -7.44
CA TYR A 164 17.29 -7.13 -7.56
C TYR A 164 18.62 -7.85 -7.74
N ARG A 165 19.17 -7.87 -8.96
CA ARG A 165 20.35 -8.66 -9.26
C ARG A 165 21.32 -8.01 -10.25
N ASN A 166 22.59 -8.35 -10.14
CA ASN A 166 23.66 -7.90 -11.04
C ASN A 166 23.80 -6.37 -11.15
N ASN A 167 23.34 -5.63 -10.16
CA ASN A 167 23.42 -4.17 -10.13
C ASN A 167 24.75 -3.71 -9.49
N LYS A 168 25.16 -2.48 -9.79
CA LYS A 168 26.38 -1.86 -9.24
C LYS A 168 26.07 -0.50 -8.63
N VAL A 169 26.50 -0.28 -7.39
CA VAL A 169 26.53 1.04 -6.77
C VAL A 169 27.98 1.49 -6.68
N LEU A 170 28.36 2.48 -7.47
CA LEU A 170 29.76 2.87 -7.62
C LEU A 170 30.21 3.92 -6.60
N VAL A 171 29.41 4.93 -6.34
CA VAL A 171 29.70 5.95 -5.33
C VAL A 171 28.37 6.50 -4.83
N ASN A 172 28.17 6.41 -3.53
CA ASN A 172 27.18 7.20 -2.82
C ASN A 172 27.88 8.19 -1.91
N SER A 173 27.41 9.43 -1.90
CA SER A 173 27.93 10.43 -0.97
C SER A 173 27.24 10.23 0.38
N GLY A 174 27.78 9.44 1.25
CA GLY A 174 27.24 9.29 2.59
C GLY A 174 27.23 7.84 3.06
N THR A 175 26.56 7.57 4.14
CA THR A 175 26.35 6.22 4.68
C THR A 175 25.49 5.44 3.70
N ALA A 176 26.14 4.62 2.93
CA ALA A 176 25.50 3.93 1.82
C ALA A 176 24.56 2.83 2.29
N THR A 177 23.32 3.16 2.49
CA THR A 177 22.28 2.19 2.29
C THR A 177 22.09 2.05 0.77
N VAL A 178 22.32 0.88 0.23
CA VAL A 178 22.15 0.61 -1.21
C VAL A 178 20.68 0.48 -1.52
N ILE A 179 19.96 -0.12 -0.62
CA ILE A 179 18.51 -0.35 -0.66
C ILE A 179 17.97 0.08 0.69
N ASP A 180 16.92 0.85 0.69
CA ASP A 180 16.09 1.14 1.84
C ASP A 180 14.71 0.51 1.63
N ASP A 181 14.10 0.06 2.70
CA ASP A 181 12.77 -0.54 2.73
C ASP A 181 11.99 0.20 3.80
N ALA A 182 11.03 1.00 3.37
CA ALA A 182 10.22 1.87 4.23
C ALA A 182 8.99 1.18 4.83
N GLY A 183 8.84 -0.13 4.63
CA GLY A 183 7.70 -0.94 5.03
C GLY A 183 7.69 -1.45 6.46
#